data_43a14d9b828c0c770ed150dda19e3e1c
#
_entry.id   43a14d9b828c0c770ed150dda19e3e1c
#
_cell.length_a   1.000
_cell.length_b   1.000
_cell.length_c   1.000
_cell.angle_alpha   90.00
_cell.angle_beta   90.00
_cell.angle_gamma   90.00
#
_symmetry.space_group_name_H-M   'P 1'
#
loop_
_entity.id
_entity.type
_entity.pdbx_description
1 polymer ?
#
loop_
_entity_poly.entity_id
_entity_poly.type
_entity_poly.pdbx_seq_one_letter_code
_entity_poly.pdbx_strand_id
1 'polypeptide(L)'
;MKTIDSIPTSKIQRASKLVTTGAKIGVNYLKYYGDKLTKSEVEAKEKLNTNNAEDIYNGLQQLKGSALKVAQMLSMEKSVLPRAYVEKFSLSQFSVPPLSPALVVKTFKRYFGKDPNEIYDKFDTVSTNAASIGQVHRAEKNGKKLAVKIQYPGIADSITSDLSMVKPIAVKMFNIRGKDSDRYFKEVESKLVEETNYVLEVEQSIAIVAACKHIPHLNFPNYYAELSSDRIITMDWMNGLHLSEFSTNDQEVSNKLAQALWDFYMFQIHTLKKVHADPHPGNFLVSPENELIVIDFGCMKTIPMDFYTPYFELAKPECINDPLLFEQKLYELEILREDDSEEELHFFRAMFHEMLSLFTQPFHEEEFDFSDDIFFGKISDLGSKYMKSSELKNMNGNRGSKHFIYINRTFFGLYNLMHDLKGKEIKINNYKNL
;
A
#
# COMPACT_ATOMS: atom_id res chain seq x y z
N MET A 1 -17.46 -4.67 -22.16
CA MET A 1 -17.32 -4.52 -20.69
C MET A 1 -18.55 -3.82 -20.15
N LYS A 2 -19.11 -4.27 -19.00
CA LYS A 2 -20.20 -3.51 -18.35
C LYS A 2 -19.59 -2.24 -17.76
N THR A 3 -20.06 -1.07 -18.21
CA THR A 3 -19.71 0.24 -17.68
C THR A 3 -20.62 0.64 -16.53
N ILE A 4 -20.19 1.60 -15.72
CA ILE A 4 -20.98 2.13 -14.63
C ILE A 4 -21.55 3.48 -15.02
N ASP A 5 -22.87 3.59 -14.95
CA ASP A 5 -23.61 4.82 -15.23
C ASP A 5 -23.91 5.64 -13.95
N SER A 6 -23.80 5.00 -12.77
CA SER A 6 -23.96 5.67 -11.48
C SER A 6 -23.15 5.01 -10.38
N ILE A 7 -22.55 5.80 -9.51
CA ILE A 7 -21.91 5.34 -8.28
C ILE A 7 -22.81 5.74 -7.10
N PRO A 8 -23.02 4.86 -6.10
CA PRO A 8 -23.76 5.24 -4.90
C PRO A 8 -23.03 6.39 -4.19
N THR A 9 -23.55 7.61 -4.28
CA THR A 9 -22.95 8.80 -3.66
C THR A 9 -23.66 9.20 -2.38
N SER A 10 -24.92 8.77 -2.18
CA SER A 10 -25.67 9.10 -0.97
C SER A 10 -25.33 8.12 0.17
N LYS A 11 -25.19 8.65 1.40
CA LYS A 11 -24.98 7.86 2.63
C LYS A 11 -26.01 6.74 2.81
N ILE A 12 -27.28 6.99 2.45
CA ILE A 12 -28.38 6.02 2.59
C ILE A 12 -28.18 4.83 1.63
N GLN A 13 -27.87 5.10 0.37
CA GLN A 13 -27.61 4.03 -0.62
C GLN A 13 -26.41 3.18 -0.23
N ARG A 14 -25.34 3.80 0.28
CA ARG A 14 -24.14 3.11 0.73
C ARG A 14 -24.42 2.27 1.98
N ALA A 15 -25.13 2.83 2.97
CA ALA A 15 -25.54 2.13 4.18
C ALA A 15 -26.41 0.90 3.88
N SER A 16 -27.36 0.98 2.94
CA SER A 16 -28.24 -0.14 2.58
C SER A 16 -27.45 -1.34 2.04
N LYS A 17 -26.36 -1.10 1.29
CA LYS A 17 -25.47 -2.15 0.78
C LYS A 17 -24.73 -2.86 1.90
N LEU A 18 -24.23 -2.12 2.89
CA LEU A 18 -23.56 -2.69 4.05
C LEU A 18 -24.50 -3.45 4.98
N VAL A 19 -25.73 -2.99 5.17
CA VAL A 19 -26.76 -3.73 5.90
C VAL A 19 -27.04 -5.08 5.24
N THR A 20 -27.13 -5.12 3.91
CA THR A 20 -27.31 -6.37 3.16
C THR A 20 -26.09 -7.31 3.36
N THR A 21 -24.88 -6.76 3.33
CA THR A 21 -23.65 -7.53 3.62
C THR A 21 -23.66 -8.07 5.05
N GLY A 22 -24.04 -7.24 6.04
CA GLY A 22 -24.17 -7.65 7.43
C GLY A 22 -25.19 -8.79 7.63
N ALA A 23 -26.32 -8.75 6.93
CA ALA A 23 -27.32 -9.83 6.95
C ALA A 23 -26.73 -11.16 6.41
N LYS A 24 -25.97 -11.12 5.32
CA LYS A 24 -25.28 -12.31 4.77
C LYS A 24 -24.27 -12.89 5.75
N ILE A 25 -23.47 -12.03 6.40
CA ILE A 25 -22.54 -12.44 7.46
C ILE A 25 -23.31 -13.15 8.58
N GLY A 26 -24.46 -12.61 9.01
CA GLY A 26 -25.32 -13.26 10.00
C GLY A 26 -25.75 -14.67 9.58
N VAL A 27 -26.13 -14.87 8.33
CA VAL A 27 -26.48 -16.17 7.77
C VAL A 27 -25.26 -17.12 7.76
N ASN A 28 -24.06 -16.63 7.44
CA ASN A 28 -22.85 -17.42 7.46
C ASN A 28 -22.50 -17.90 8.88
N TYR A 29 -22.73 -17.10 9.91
CA TYR A 29 -22.60 -17.53 11.30
C TYR A 29 -23.62 -18.61 11.67
N LEU A 30 -24.87 -18.50 11.23
CA LEU A 30 -25.87 -19.57 11.47
C LEU A 30 -25.44 -20.88 10.79
N LYS A 31 -24.93 -20.84 9.58
CA LYS A 31 -24.36 -21.99 8.88
C LYS A 31 -23.15 -22.58 9.62
N TYR A 32 -22.28 -21.73 10.14
CA TYR A 32 -21.13 -22.16 10.93
C TYR A 32 -21.52 -22.97 12.16
N TYR A 33 -22.54 -22.52 12.92
CA TYR A 33 -23.04 -23.31 14.05
C TYR A 33 -23.64 -24.64 13.63
N GLY A 34 -24.27 -24.72 12.46
CA GLY A 34 -24.73 -25.98 11.88
C GLY A 34 -23.57 -26.89 11.43
N ASP A 35 -22.58 -26.32 10.76
CA ASP A 35 -21.37 -27.05 10.30
C ASP A 35 -20.56 -27.62 11.50
N LYS A 36 -20.50 -26.95 12.67
CA LYS A 36 -19.85 -27.46 13.88
C LYS A 36 -20.45 -28.78 14.40
N LEU A 37 -21.68 -29.10 14.01
CA LEU A 37 -22.31 -30.37 14.40
C LEU A 37 -21.83 -31.55 13.54
N THR A 38 -21.26 -31.30 12.37
CA THR A 38 -20.94 -32.32 11.36
C THR A 38 -19.49 -32.30 10.89
N LYS A 39 -18.72 -31.24 11.21
CA LYS A 39 -17.35 -31.01 10.77
C LYS A 39 -16.44 -30.68 11.97
N SER A 40 -15.12 -30.76 11.73
CA SER A 40 -14.15 -30.25 12.70
C SER A 40 -14.30 -28.73 12.88
N GLU A 41 -13.93 -28.23 14.07
CA GLU A 41 -13.99 -26.79 14.37
C GLU A 41 -13.10 -25.96 13.41
N VAL A 42 -11.96 -26.52 12.99
CA VAL A 42 -11.03 -25.87 12.05
C VAL A 42 -11.68 -25.72 10.69
N GLU A 43 -12.23 -26.80 10.12
CA GLU A 43 -12.91 -26.76 8.82
C GLU A 43 -14.14 -25.85 8.81
N ALA A 44 -14.95 -25.90 9.87
CA ALA A 44 -16.12 -25.04 10.01
C ALA A 44 -15.71 -23.55 10.06
N LYS A 45 -14.62 -23.22 10.74
CA LYS A 45 -14.08 -21.86 10.86
C LYS A 45 -13.45 -21.37 9.56
N GLU A 46 -12.73 -22.21 8.86
CA GLU A 46 -12.17 -21.86 7.53
C GLU A 46 -13.30 -21.58 6.52
N LYS A 47 -14.34 -22.39 6.49
CA LYS A 47 -15.50 -22.17 5.64
C LYS A 47 -16.24 -20.87 6.00
N LEU A 48 -16.41 -20.56 7.28
CA LEU A 48 -16.97 -19.28 7.74
C LEU A 48 -16.13 -18.11 7.24
N ASN A 49 -14.81 -18.17 7.43
CA ASN A 49 -13.90 -17.11 7.01
C ASN A 49 -13.94 -16.88 5.50
N THR A 50 -13.96 -17.95 4.70
CA THR A 50 -14.04 -17.89 3.23
C THR A 50 -15.34 -17.23 2.78
N ASN A 51 -16.49 -17.69 3.31
CA ASN A 51 -17.79 -17.13 2.95
C ASN A 51 -17.93 -15.66 3.37
N ASN A 52 -17.47 -15.31 4.57
CA ASN A 52 -17.50 -13.94 5.05
C ASN A 52 -16.57 -13.05 4.23
N ALA A 53 -15.35 -13.50 3.90
CA ALA A 53 -14.41 -12.76 3.07
C ALA A 53 -15.04 -12.44 1.69
N GLU A 54 -15.73 -13.40 1.10
CA GLU A 54 -16.40 -13.23 -0.19
C GLU A 54 -17.58 -12.24 -0.11
N ASP A 55 -18.46 -12.39 0.88
CA ASP A 55 -19.63 -11.51 1.03
C ASP A 55 -19.22 -10.07 1.35
N ILE A 56 -18.19 -9.88 2.18
CA ILE A 56 -17.65 -8.55 2.50
C ILE A 56 -17.00 -7.93 1.27
N TYR A 57 -16.15 -8.69 0.58
CA TYR A 57 -15.50 -8.22 -0.63
C TYR A 57 -16.53 -7.76 -1.68
N ASN A 58 -17.54 -8.59 -1.93
CA ASN A 58 -18.63 -8.25 -2.87
C ASN A 58 -19.42 -7.01 -2.43
N GLY A 59 -19.64 -6.84 -1.12
CA GLY A 59 -20.28 -5.64 -0.57
C GLY A 59 -19.42 -4.39 -0.77
N LEU A 60 -18.13 -4.47 -0.44
CA LEU A 60 -17.19 -3.36 -0.62
C LEU A 60 -16.96 -3.03 -2.10
N GLN A 61 -16.92 -4.04 -2.98
CA GLN A 61 -16.82 -3.84 -4.42
C GLN A 61 -18.01 -3.07 -5.00
N GLN A 62 -19.22 -3.28 -4.46
CA GLN A 62 -20.41 -2.51 -4.87
C GLN A 62 -20.37 -1.05 -4.38
N LEU A 63 -19.72 -0.79 -3.25
CA LEU A 63 -19.52 0.57 -2.73
C LEU A 63 -18.44 1.32 -3.47
N LYS A 64 -17.45 0.60 -4.02
CA LYS A 64 -16.29 1.14 -4.75
C LYS A 64 -15.47 2.16 -3.94
N GLY A 65 -14.43 2.69 -4.57
CA GLY A 65 -13.68 3.79 -4.03
C GLY A 65 -13.07 3.53 -2.67
N SER A 66 -13.36 4.41 -1.71
CA SER A 66 -12.80 4.36 -0.37
C SER A 66 -13.03 3.05 0.37
N ALA A 67 -14.21 2.45 0.26
CA ALA A 67 -14.52 1.17 0.90
C ALA A 67 -13.65 0.02 0.36
N LEU A 68 -13.42 -0.02 -0.95
CA LEU A 68 -12.56 -1.02 -1.58
C LEU A 68 -11.08 -0.78 -1.25
N LYS A 69 -10.65 0.48 -1.18
CA LYS A 69 -9.29 0.84 -0.75
C LYS A 69 -9.04 0.49 0.71
N VAL A 70 -10.03 0.65 1.61
CA VAL A 70 -9.94 0.15 2.99
C VAL A 70 -9.71 -1.36 3.01
N ALA A 71 -10.46 -2.13 2.20
CA ALA A 71 -10.24 -3.57 2.09
C ALA A 71 -8.82 -3.91 1.62
N GLN A 72 -8.32 -3.17 0.62
CA GLN A 72 -6.96 -3.30 0.13
C GLN A 72 -5.94 -3.01 1.25
N MET A 73 -6.11 -1.91 1.97
CA MET A 73 -5.21 -1.56 3.09
C MET A 73 -5.24 -2.63 4.19
N LEU A 74 -6.43 -3.12 4.55
CA LEU A 74 -6.58 -4.23 5.50
C LEU A 74 -5.90 -5.51 5.00
N SER A 75 -5.94 -5.82 3.69
CA SER A 75 -5.31 -7.03 3.15
C SER A 75 -3.79 -7.02 3.27
N MET A 76 -3.19 -5.84 3.39
CA MET A 76 -1.74 -5.71 3.57
C MET A 76 -1.31 -5.99 5.02
N GLU A 77 -2.26 -5.97 5.97
CA GLU A 77 -2.06 -6.33 7.38
C GLU A 77 -2.21 -7.86 7.56
N LYS A 78 -1.30 -8.64 6.97
CA LYS A 78 -1.33 -10.11 7.01
C LYS A 78 -1.32 -10.68 8.44
N SER A 79 -0.83 -9.93 9.41
CA SER A 79 -0.80 -10.30 10.83
C SER A 79 -2.17 -10.17 11.53
N VAL A 80 -3.09 -9.38 10.98
CA VAL A 80 -4.39 -9.08 11.59
C VAL A 80 -5.51 -9.92 10.97
N LEU A 81 -5.42 -10.24 9.67
CA LEU A 81 -6.48 -10.90 8.94
C LEU A 81 -6.25 -12.40 8.75
N PRO A 82 -7.31 -13.25 8.90
CA PRO A 82 -7.24 -14.63 8.43
C PRO A 82 -6.91 -14.69 6.92
N ARG A 83 -6.16 -15.72 6.52
CA ARG A 83 -5.67 -15.90 5.16
C ARG A 83 -6.74 -15.74 4.07
N ALA A 84 -7.93 -16.26 4.27
CA ALA A 84 -9.05 -16.15 3.33
C ALA A 84 -9.44 -14.69 3.02
N TYR A 85 -9.33 -13.78 4.00
CA TYR A 85 -9.60 -12.35 3.80
C TYR A 85 -8.45 -11.67 3.06
N VAL A 86 -7.20 -11.98 3.41
CA VAL A 86 -6.01 -11.44 2.72
C VAL A 86 -6.06 -11.81 1.23
N GLU A 87 -6.29 -13.08 0.91
CA GLU A 87 -6.38 -13.58 -0.47
C GLU A 87 -7.54 -12.92 -1.23
N LYS A 88 -8.70 -12.79 -0.61
CA LYS A 88 -9.86 -12.20 -1.29
C LYS A 88 -9.74 -10.69 -1.46
N PHE A 89 -9.24 -9.97 -0.47
CA PHE A 89 -9.12 -8.51 -0.50
C PHE A 89 -7.96 -8.04 -1.38
N SER A 90 -6.91 -8.84 -1.57
CA SER A 90 -5.85 -8.53 -2.52
C SER A 90 -6.37 -8.44 -3.97
N LEU A 91 -7.46 -9.14 -4.30
CA LEU A 91 -8.13 -9.03 -5.59
C LEU A 91 -8.79 -7.66 -5.82
N SER A 92 -8.94 -6.84 -4.78
CA SER A 92 -9.54 -5.50 -4.88
C SER A 92 -8.80 -4.53 -5.80
N GLN A 93 -7.56 -4.86 -6.13
CA GLN A 93 -6.70 -4.06 -7.02
C GLN A 93 -7.15 -4.12 -8.50
N PHE A 94 -7.91 -5.17 -8.92
CA PHE A 94 -8.07 -5.50 -10.34
C PHE A 94 -9.49 -5.40 -10.90
N SER A 95 -10.52 -5.11 -10.11
CA SER A 95 -11.91 -5.38 -10.55
C SER A 95 -12.92 -4.26 -10.34
N VAL A 96 -12.58 -3.03 -10.69
CA VAL A 96 -13.59 -1.95 -10.73
C VAL A 96 -14.05 -1.75 -12.17
N PRO A 97 -15.35 -1.97 -12.52
CA PRO A 97 -15.84 -1.65 -13.84
C PRO A 97 -15.64 -0.16 -14.14
N PRO A 98 -15.25 0.20 -15.38
CA PRO A 98 -14.97 1.58 -15.75
C PRO A 98 -16.22 2.48 -15.72
N LEU A 99 -16.01 3.80 -15.55
CA LEU A 99 -17.05 4.81 -15.73
C LEU A 99 -17.54 4.78 -17.16
N SER A 100 -18.84 5.04 -17.32
CA SER A 100 -19.38 5.27 -18.66
C SER A 100 -18.81 6.56 -19.27
N PRO A 101 -18.72 6.67 -20.59
CA PRO A 101 -18.29 7.88 -21.29
C PRO A 101 -19.04 9.13 -20.83
N ALA A 102 -20.33 9.02 -20.55
CA ALA A 102 -21.15 10.12 -20.07
C ALA A 102 -20.70 10.64 -18.70
N LEU A 103 -20.31 9.75 -17.78
CA LEU A 103 -19.77 10.15 -16.48
C LEU A 103 -18.37 10.78 -16.59
N VAL A 104 -17.55 10.31 -17.50
CA VAL A 104 -16.24 10.90 -17.79
C VAL A 104 -16.42 12.34 -18.26
N VAL A 105 -17.24 12.59 -19.28
CA VAL A 105 -17.54 13.93 -19.79
C VAL A 105 -18.14 14.82 -18.70
N LYS A 106 -19.06 14.28 -17.89
CA LYS A 106 -19.65 15.03 -16.75
C LYS A 106 -18.57 15.45 -15.73
N THR A 107 -17.56 14.61 -15.49
CA THR A 107 -16.46 14.94 -14.60
C THR A 107 -15.63 16.08 -15.15
N PHE A 108 -15.28 16.05 -16.44
CA PHE A 108 -14.56 17.15 -17.09
C PHE A 108 -15.33 18.47 -17.04
N LYS A 109 -16.61 18.44 -17.37
CA LYS A 109 -17.48 19.63 -17.29
C LYS A 109 -17.56 20.20 -15.88
N ARG A 110 -17.53 19.33 -14.86
CA ARG A 110 -17.57 19.77 -13.45
C ARG A 110 -16.27 20.49 -13.02
N TYR A 111 -15.10 19.98 -13.42
CA TYR A 111 -13.81 20.46 -12.91
C TYR A 111 -13.08 21.42 -13.85
N PHE A 112 -13.33 21.37 -15.14
CA PHE A 112 -12.74 22.28 -16.13
C PHE A 112 -13.78 23.20 -16.80
N GLY A 113 -15.06 22.96 -16.62
CA GLY A 113 -16.12 23.69 -17.34
C GLY A 113 -16.21 23.34 -18.84
N LYS A 114 -15.43 22.36 -19.31
CA LYS A 114 -15.22 22.01 -20.73
C LYS A 114 -15.39 20.51 -20.95
N ASP A 115 -15.65 20.14 -22.20
CA ASP A 115 -15.60 18.75 -22.65
C ASP A 115 -14.11 18.32 -22.80
N PRO A 116 -13.74 17.04 -22.59
CA PRO A 116 -12.37 16.60 -22.80
C PRO A 116 -11.83 16.90 -24.21
N ASN A 117 -12.67 16.86 -25.24
CA ASN A 117 -12.26 17.20 -26.61
C ASN A 117 -12.03 18.71 -26.86
N GLU A 118 -12.39 19.57 -25.90
CA GLU A 118 -12.05 20.99 -25.91
C GLU A 118 -10.69 21.26 -25.21
N ILE A 119 -10.18 20.26 -24.45
CA ILE A 119 -8.94 20.34 -23.69
C ILE A 119 -7.81 19.62 -24.43
N TYR A 120 -8.11 18.45 -24.98
CA TYR A 120 -7.15 17.59 -25.71
C TYR A 120 -7.51 17.52 -27.19
N ASP A 121 -6.51 17.31 -28.03
CA ASP A 121 -6.70 17.14 -29.48
C ASP A 121 -7.43 15.82 -29.78
N LYS A 122 -7.16 14.78 -28.95
CA LYS A 122 -7.88 13.51 -28.92
C LYS A 122 -8.03 13.04 -27.48
N PHE A 123 -9.15 12.42 -27.19
CA PHE A 123 -9.42 11.83 -25.89
C PHE A 123 -10.23 10.53 -26.02
N ASP A 124 -9.68 9.44 -25.48
CA ASP A 124 -10.36 8.15 -25.43
C ASP A 124 -11.31 8.12 -24.22
N THR A 125 -12.62 8.15 -24.44
CA THR A 125 -13.63 8.11 -23.38
C THR A 125 -13.73 6.73 -22.70
N VAL A 126 -13.18 5.67 -23.29
CA VAL A 126 -13.05 4.35 -22.70
C VAL A 126 -11.72 4.28 -21.98
N SER A 127 -11.76 3.91 -20.69
CA SER A 127 -10.51 3.79 -19.92
C SER A 127 -9.63 2.64 -20.41
N THR A 128 -8.31 2.88 -20.38
CA THR A 128 -7.32 1.85 -20.72
C THR A 128 -7.01 1.00 -19.48
N ASN A 129 -6.88 1.63 -18.31
CA ASN A 129 -6.48 0.98 -17.07
C ASN A 129 -7.39 1.40 -15.92
N ALA A 130 -7.56 0.50 -14.93
CA ALA A 130 -8.10 0.87 -13.63
C ALA A 130 -6.99 1.47 -12.75
N ALA A 131 -7.37 2.36 -11.83
CA ALA A 131 -6.54 2.85 -10.74
C ALA A 131 -7.25 2.58 -9.40
N SER A 132 -6.54 2.70 -8.26
CA SER A 132 -7.10 2.35 -6.93
C SER A 132 -8.39 3.08 -6.62
N ILE A 133 -8.45 4.37 -6.91
CA ILE A 133 -9.60 5.26 -6.67
C ILE A 133 -10.08 5.96 -7.94
N GLY A 134 -9.67 5.49 -9.13
CA GLY A 134 -9.96 6.11 -10.42
C GLY A 134 -9.74 5.20 -11.60
N GLN A 135 -9.55 5.79 -12.75
CA GLN A 135 -9.24 5.12 -14.01
C GLN A 135 -8.38 6.00 -14.89
N VAL A 136 -7.64 5.39 -15.82
CA VAL A 136 -6.71 6.07 -16.72
C VAL A 136 -7.21 6.00 -18.16
N HIS A 137 -7.18 7.14 -18.83
CA HIS A 137 -7.55 7.31 -20.24
C HIS A 137 -6.35 7.74 -21.07
N ARG A 138 -6.38 7.40 -22.35
CA ARG A 138 -5.42 7.95 -23.31
C ARG A 138 -5.93 9.29 -23.85
N ALA A 139 -5.00 10.22 -24.01
CA ALA A 139 -5.25 11.48 -24.70
C ALA A 139 -4.04 11.87 -25.56
N GLU A 140 -4.26 12.81 -26.46
CA GLU A 140 -3.18 13.45 -27.23
C GLU A 140 -3.37 14.96 -27.16
N LYS A 141 -2.26 15.69 -27.02
CA LYS A 141 -2.24 17.15 -27.09
C LYS A 141 -0.90 17.63 -27.63
N ASN A 142 -0.96 18.47 -28.66
CA ASN A 142 0.24 19.01 -29.33
C ASN A 142 1.22 17.91 -29.76
N GLY A 143 0.71 16.80 -30.30
CA GLY A 143 1.50 15.65 -30.75
C GLY A 143 2.05 14.76 -29.61
N LYS A 144 1.83 15.10 -28.35
CA LYS A 144 2.23 14.27 -27.19
C LYS A 144 1.14 13.30 -26.80
N LYS A 145 1.52 12.06 -26.50
CA LYS A 145 0.63 11.05 -25.91
C LYS A 145 0.57 11.26 -24.39
N LEU A 146 -0.63 11.30 -23.84
CA LEU A 146 -0.91 11.61 -22.44
C LEU A 146 -1.70 10.50 -21.77
N ALA A 147 -1.44 10.30 -20.48
CA ALA A 147 -2.27 9.53 -19.56
C ALA A 147 -3.08 10.51 -18.70
N VAL A 148 -4.39 10.29 -18.67
CA VAL A 148 -5.31 11.11 -17.91
C VAL A 148 -5.99 10.25 -16.85
N LYS A 149 -5.57 10.41 -15.58
CA LYS A 149 -6.09 9.70 -14.41
C LYS A 149 -7.31 10.47 -13.89
N ILE A 150 -8.47 9.84 -13.89
CA ILE A 150 -9.75 10.43 -13.46
C ILE A 150 -10.21 9.73 -12.20
N GLN A 151 -10.43 10.48 -11.13
CA GLN A 151 -10.94 9.98 -9.87
C GLN A 151 -12.43 9.61 -9.99
N TYR A 152 -12.84 8.52 -9.34
CA TYR A 152 -14.24 8.15 -9.29
C TYR A 152 -15.06 9.20 -8.52
N PRO A 153 -16.22 9.64 -9.05
CA PRO A 153 -17.06 10.64 -8.41
C PRO A 153 -17.49 10.23 -7.00
N GLY A 154 -17.45 11.18 -6.05
CA GLY A 154 -17.98 11.02 -4.70
C GLY A 154 -17.08 10.24 -3.74
N ILE A 155 -15.88 9.77 -4.16
CA ILE A 155 -14.97 9.03 -3.27
C ILE A 155 -14.52 9.91 -2.11
N ALA A 156 -13.99 11.09 -2.39
CA ALA A 156 -13.49 11.99 -1.35
C ALA A 156 -14.58 12.34 -0.32
N ASP A 157 -15.81 12.54 -0.78
CA ASP A 157 -16.96 12.89 0.06
C ASP A 157 -17.47 11.70 0.90
N SER A 158 -17.12 10.46 0.55
CA SER A 158 -17.62 9.26 1.21
C SER A 158 -16.63 8.64 2.22
N ILE A 159 -15.35 9.05 2.24
CA ILE A 159 -14.30 8.42 3.04
C ILE A 159 -14.72 8.25 4.51
N THR A 160 -15.02 9.35 5.20
CA THR A 160 -15.37 9.33 6.64
C THR A 160 -16.60 8.47 6.90
N SER A 161 -17.63 8.57 6.03
CA SER A 161 -18.84 7.77 6.18
C SER A 161 -18.60 6.29 5.92
N ASP A 162 -17.79 5.95 4.92
CA ASP A 162 -17.46 4.56 4.60
C ASP A 162 -16.63 3.92 5.73
N LEU A 163 -15.63 4.63 6.24
CA LEU A 163 -14.84 4.17 7.38
C LEU A 163 -15.68 3.98 8.63
N SER A 164 -16.58 4.91 8.94
CA SER A 164 -17.46 4.78 10.10
C SER A 164 -18.38 3.55 10.03
N MET A 165 -18.72 3.11 8.82
CA MET A 165 -19.52 1.90 8.58
C MET A 165 -18.69 0.62 8.56
N VAL A 166 -17.47 0.68 8.01
CA VAL A 166 -16.57 -0.50 7.93
C VAL A 166 -15.89 -0.80 9.25
N LYS A 167 -15.54 0.22 10.03
CA LYS A 167 -14.80 0.09 11.29
C LYS A 167 -15.44 -0.87 12.29
N PRO A 168 -16.75 -0.80 12.65
CA PRO A 168 -17.36 -1.73 13.60
C PRO A 168 -17.28 -3.19 13.12
N ILE A 169 -17.41 -3.41 11.81
CA ILE A 169 -17.31 -4.74 11.20
C ILE A 169 -15.87 -5.25 11.34
N ALA A 170 -14.90 -4.45 10.96
CA ALA A 170 -13.49 -4.79 11.02
C ALA A 170 -13.02 -5.06 12.48
N VAL A 171 -13.37 -4.17 13.42
CA VAL A 171 -13.04 -4.32 14.85
C VAL A 171 -13.59 -5.64 15.40
N LYS A 172 -14.87 -5.94 15.13
CA LYS A 172 -15.51 -7.16 15.63
C LYS A 172 -14.96 -8.43 14.99
N MET A 173 -14.74 -8.41 13.68
CA MET A 173 -14.30 -9.60 12.94
C MET A 173 -12.84 -9.93 13.15
N PHE A 174 -11.99 -8.90 13.26
CA PHE A 174 -10.54 -9.08 13.38
C PHE A 174 -10.03 -8.94 14.81
N ASN A 175 -10.94 -8.78 15.76
CA ASN A 175 -10.63 -8.64 17.19
C ASN A 175 -9.58 -7.54 17.46
N ILE A 176 -9.65 -6.45 16.71
CA ILE A 176 -8.78 -5.29 16.91
C ILE A 176 -9.24 -4.60 18.19
N ARG A 177 -8.52 -4.80 19.30
CA ARG A 177 -8.89 -4.31 20.62
C ARG A 177 -8.19 -3.01 20.99
N GLY A 178 -8.84 -2.20 21.82
CA GLY A 178 -8.25 -1.08 22.55
C GLY A 178 -8.23 0.26 21.79
N LYS A 179 -7.55 1.24 22.40
CA LYS A 179 -7.38 2.62 21.90
C LYS A 179 -6.64 2.67 20.55
N ASP A 180 -5.90 1.63 20.24
CA ASP A 180 -5.10 1.51 19.03
C ASP A 180 -5.94 1.30 17.77
N SER A 181 -7.15 0.73 17.88
CA SER A 181 -8.06 0.64 16.74
C SER A 181 -8.47 2.01 16.23
N ASP A 182 -8.68 2.98 17.12
CA ASP A 182 -9.06 4.34 16.76
C ASP A 182 -7.91 5.07 16.06
N ARG A 183 -6.68 4.89 16.55
CA ARG A 183 -5.47 5.43 15.93
C ARG A 183 -5.26 4.86 14.53
N TYR A 184 -5.39 3.54 14.36
CA TYR A 184 -5.28 2.87 13.07
C TYR A 184 -6.30 3.38 12.05
N PHE A 185 -7.60 3.41 12.40
CA PHE A 185 -8.64 3.87 11.48
C PHE A 185 -8.54 5.36 11.17
N LYS A 186 -8.10 6.18 12.12
CA LYS A 186 -7.84 7.60 11.89
C LYS A 186 -6.69 7.81 10.90
N GLU A 187 -5.69 6.95 10.94
CA GLU A 187 -4.59 6.98 10.02
C GLU A 187 -4.98 6.51 8.62
N VAL A 188 -5.78 5.42 8.52
CA VAL A 188 -6.38 4.97 7.26
C VAL A 188 -7.22 6.09 6.65
N GLU A 189 -8.02 6.81 7.44
CA GLU A 189 -8.81 7.96 6.99
C GLU A 189 -7.91 9.08 6.44
N SER A 190 -6.89 9.45 7.18
CA SER A 190 -5.94 10.50 6.76
C SER A 190 -5.27 10.17 5.44
N LYS A 191 -4.86 8.90 5.24
CA LYS A 191 -4.30 8.43 3.97
C LYS A 191 -5.28 8.48 2.82
N LEU A 192 -6.50 8.01 3.03
CA LEU A 192 -7.52 8.02 1.99
C LEU A 192 -7.86 9.45 1.57
N VAL A 193 -7.92 10.38 2.53
CA VAL A 193 -8.10 11.80 2.24
C VAL A 193 -6.93 12.35 1.42
N GLU A 194 -5.69 12.02 1.78
CA GLU A 194 -4.50 12.42 1.04
C GLU A 194 -4.50 11.88 -0.39
N GLU A 195 -4.78 10.58 -0.59
CA GLU A 195 -4.88 9.95 -1.92
C GLU A 195 -5.98 10.56 -2.81
N THR A 196 -6.99 11.20 -2.23
CA THR A 196 -8.02 11.89 -3.02
C THR A 196 -7.64 13.31 -3.42
N ASN A 197 -6.52 13.83 -2.93
CA ASN A 197 -6.05 15.18 -3.24
C ASN A 197 -5.10 15.17 -4.44
N TYR A 198 -5.67 15.19 -5.65
CA TYR A 198 -4.90 15.14 -6.89
C TYR A 198 -4.06 16.39 -7.16
N VAL A 199 -4.43 17.55 -6.62
CA VAL A 199 -3.57 18.74 -6.69
C VAL A 199 -2.27 18.51 -5.93
N LEU A 200 -2.37 18.00 -4.70
CA LEU A 200 -1.20 17.65 -3.89
C LEU A 200 -0.37 16.54 -4.55
N GLU A 201 -1.01 15.51 -5.15
CA GLU A 201 -0.33 14.43 -5.86
C GLU A 201 0.50 14.98 -7.03
N VAL A 202 -0.04 15.90 -7.84
CA VAL A 202 0.68 16.54 -8.95
C VAL A 202 1.85 17.37 -8.46
N GLU A 203 1.66 18.20 -7.43
CA GLU A 203 2.73 19.01 -6.83
C GLU A 203 3.87 18.14 -6.30
N GLN A 204 3.53 17.09 -5.57
CA GLN A 204 4.49 16.13 -5.02
C GLN A 204 5.22 15.37 -6.14
N SER A 205 4.50 14.93 -7.16
CA SER A 205 5.07 14.23 -8.32
C SER A 205 6.11 15.10 -9.05
N ILE A 206 5.78 16.35 -9.34
CA ILE A 206 6.70 17.30 -9.98
C ILE A 206 7.97 17.47 -9.13
N ALA A 207 7.82 17.64 -7.82
CA ALA A 207 8.95 17.84 -6.91
C ALA A 207 9.86 16.61 -6.83
N ILE A 208 9.28 15.40 -6.68
CA ILE A 208 10.04 14.15 -6.62
C ILE A 208 10.73 13.84 -7.95
N VAL A 209 10.02 14.01 -9.06
CA VAL A 209 10.61 13.84 -10.40
C VAL A 209 11.83 14.74 -10.57
N ALA A 210 11.72 16.03 -10.22
CA ALA A 210 12.83 16.97 -10.31
C ALA A 210 14.03 16.54 -9.42
N ALA A 211 13.77 16.08 -8.21
CA ALA A 211 14.80 15.65 -7.26
C ALA A 211 15.50 14.35 -7.69
N CYS A 212 14.77 13.39 -8.30
CA CYS A 212 15.26 12.04 -8.59
C CYS A 212 15.79 11.85 -10.04
N LYS A 213 15.74 12.86 -10.91
CA LYS A 213 16.20 12.78 -12.33
C LYS A 213 17.66 12.33 -12.51
N HIS A 214 18.51 12.49 -11.50
CA HIS A 214 19.92 12.12 -11.55
C HIS A 214 20.17 10.63 -11.31
N ILE A 215 19.16 9.89 -10.86
CA ILE A 215 19.30 8.46 -10.54
C ILE A 215 19.37 7.68 -11.88
N PRO A 216 20.44 6.88 -12.09
CA PRO A 216 20.61 6.12 -13.30
C PRO A 216 19.48 5.10 -13.51
N HIS A 217 19.11 4.87 -14.78
CA HIS A 217 18.13 3.85 -15.18
C HIS A 217 16.72 4.05 -14.60
N LEU A 218 16.42 5.27 -14.15
CA LEU A 218 15.14 5.66 -13.59
C LEU A 218 14.49 6.77 -14.41
N ASN A 219 13.27 6.54 -14.86
CA ASN A 219 12.50 7.47 -15.66
C ASN A 219 11.16 7.81 -15.00
N PHE A 220 10.58 8.92 -15.42
CA PHE A 220 9.33 9.45 -14.90
C PHE A 220 8.51 10.11 -16.00
N PRO A 221 7.16 10.10 -15.90
CA PRO A 221 6.32 10.98 -16.71
C PRO A 221 6.50 12.44 -16.30
N ASN A 222 6.36 13.36 -17.22
CA ASN A 222 6.11 14.76 -16.87
C ASN A 222 4.65 14.91 -16.46
N TYR A 223 4.40 15.68 -15.40
CA TYR A 223 3.06 16.01 -14.91
C TYR A 223 2.69 17.41 -15.35
N TYR A 224 1.45 17.60 -15.82
CA TYR A 224 0.93 18.84 -16.37
C TYR A 224 -0.10 19.46 -15.43
N ALA A 225 0.35 20.36 -14.55
CA ALA A 225 -0.52 21.01 -13.58
C ALA A 225 -1.65 21.81 -14.25
N GLU A 226 -1.38 22.45 -15.39
CA GLU A 226 -2.34 23.23 -16.17
C GLU A 226 -3.43 22.37 -16.86
N LEU A 227 -3.18 21.06 -17.01
CA LEU A 227 -4.12 20.08 -17.54
C LEU A 227 -4.66 19.16 -16.43
N SER A 228 -4.40 19.50 -15.16
CA SER A 228 -4.83 18.75 -13.99
C SER A 228 -5.79 19.57 -13.13
N SER A 229 -6.52 18.91 -12.25
CA SER A 229 -7.49 19.52 -11.35
C SER A 229 -7.64 18.69 -10.07
N ASP A 230 -8.53 19.05 -9.16
CA ASP A 230 -8.79 18.31 -7.91
C ASP A 230 -9.08 16.82 -8.13
N ARG A 231 -9.56 16.42 -9.30
CA ARG A 231 -10.00 15.04 -9.58
C ARG A 231 -9.49 14.48 -10.90
N ILE A 232 -8.61 15.18 -11.57
CA ILE A 232 -8.04 14.78 -12.86
C ILE A 232 -6.54 15.08 -12.84
N ILE A 233 -5.71 14.07 -13.10
CA ILE A 233 -4.26 14.22 -13.29
C ILE A 233 -3.94 13.94 -14.74
N THR A 234 -3.16 14.82 -15.35
CA THR A 234 -2.62 14.64 -16.69
C THR A 234 -1.10 14.54 -16.63
N MET A 235 -0.57 13.49 -17.24
CA MET A 235 0.87 13.22 -17.32
C MET A 235 1.23 12.58 -18.66
N ASP A 236 2.52 12.45 -18.98
CA ASP A 236 2.98 11.72 -20.14
C ASP A 236 2.49 10.27 -20.15
N TRP A 237 2.13 9.76 -21.31
CA TRP A 237 1.88 8.33 -21.47
C TRP A 237 3.21 7.60 -21.56
N MET A 238 3.51 6.77 -20.57
CA MET A 238 4.73 5.97 -20.56
C MET A 238 4.46 4.60 -21.19
N ASN A 239 5.37 4.15 -22.05
CA ASN A 239 5.32 2.82 -22.64
C ASN A 239 6.16 1.86 -21.80
N GLY A 240 5.59 0.74 -21.41
CA GLY A 240 6.28 -0.29 -20.62
C GLY A 240 5.32 -1.38 -20.14
N LEU A 241 5.88 -2.45 -19.62
CA LEU A 241 5.14 -3.49 -18.92
C LEU A 241 5.12 -3.17 -17.43
N HIS A 242 4.03 -3.43 -16.76
CA HIS A 242 4.01 -3.36 -15.30
C HIS A 242 5.06 -4.29 -14.71
N LEU A 243 5.70 -3.87 -13.63
CA LEU A 243 6.74 -4.67 -12.97
C LEU A 243 6.24 -6.06 -12.58
N SER A 244 4.95 -6.20 -12.25
CA SER A 244 4.29 -7.48 -11.99
C SER A 244 4.15 -8.40 -13.21
N GLU A 245 4.24 -7.86 -14.42
CA GLU A 245 4.13 -8.58 -15.69
C GLU A 245 5.49 -8.79 -16.36
N PHE A 246 6.52 -8.08 -15.85
CA PHE A 246 7.88 -8.16 -16.38
C PHE A 246 8.60 -9.39 -15.85
N SER A 247 9.31 -10.06 -16.72
CA SER A 247 10.23 -11.15 -16.39
C SER A 247 11.41 -11.15 -17.34
N THR A 248 12.59 -11.46 -16.83
CA THR A 248 13.81 -11.59 -17.63
C THR A 248 14.69 -12.68 -17.07
N ASN A 249 15.49 -13.33 -17.95
CA ASN A 249 16.57 -14.23 -17.56
C ASN A 249 17.94 -13.54 -17.64
N ASP A 250 17.97 -12.27 -18.04
CA ASP A 250 19.18 -11.46 -18.10
C ASP A 250 19.47 -10.86 -16.72
N GLN A 251 20.52 -11.35 -16.07
CA GLN A 251 20.90 -10.91 -14.73
C GLN A 251 21.38 -9.46 -14.70
N GLU A 252 21.96 -8.96 -15.79
CA GLU A 252 22.40 -7.56 -15.87
C GLU A 252 21.18 -6.62 -15.89
N VAL A 253 20.13 -6.99 -16.62
CA VAL A 253 18.86 -6.25 -16.61
C VAL A 253 18.21 -6.31 -15.22
N SER A 254 18.18 -7.47 -14.58
CA SER A 254 17.66 -7.64 -13.20
C SER A 254 18.40 -6.73 -12.22
N ASN A 255 19.73 -6.75 -12.24
CA ASN A 255 20.56 -5.94 -11.35
C ASN A 255 20.38 -4.44 -11.61
N LYS A 256 20.34 -4.03 -12.87
CA LYS A 256 20.10 -2.66 -13.29
C LYS A 256 18.79 -2.10 -12.74
N LEU A 257 17.69 -2.84 -12.89
CA LEU A 257 16.36 -2.42 -12.43
C LEU A 257 16.28 -2.41 -10.89
N ALA A 258 16.83 -3.44 -10.25
CA ALA A 258 16.86 -3.53 -8.79
C ALA A 258 17.74 -2.42 -8.18
N GLN A 259 18.91 -2.09 -8.77
CA GLN A 259 19.74 -0.98 -8.31
C GLN A 259 19.02 0.37 -8.44
N ALA A 260 18.36 0.63 -9.58
CA ALA A 260 17.59 1.85 -9.76
C ALA A 260 16.47 1.99 -8.71
N LEU A 261 15.79 0.88 -8.39
CA LEU A 261 14.76 0.83 -7.36
C LEU A 261 15.34 1.10 -5.96
N TRP A 262 16.47 0.48 -5.62
CA TRP A 262 17.18 0.69 -4.36
C TRP A 262 17.60 2.16 -4.22
N ASP A 263 18.30 2.71 -5.19
CA ASP A 263 18.80 4.09 -5.17
C ASP A 263 17.65 5.10 -5.07
N PHE A 264 16.52 4.84 -5.74
CA PHE A 264 15.32 5.66 -5.66
C PHE A 264 14.75 5.72 -4.23
N TYR A 265 14.61 4.59 -3.56
CA TYR A 265 14.08 4.56 -2.20
C TYR A 265 15.07 5.12 -1.19
N MET A 266 16.34 4.76 -1.30
CA MET A 266 17.37 5.24 -0.38
C MET A 266 17.58 6.74 -0.48
N PHE A 267 17.59 7.30 -1.70
CA PHE A 267 17.67 8.75 -1.89
C PHE A 267 16.48 9.48 -1.25
N GLN A 268 15.29 8.96 -1.41
CA GLN A 268 14.09 9.53 -0.79
C GLN A 268 14.16 9.49 0.75
N ILE A 269 14.55 8.36 1.31
CA ILE A 269 14.59 8.16 2.77
C ILE A 269 15.72 9.02 3.38
N HIS A 270 16.92 8.90 2.83
CA HIS A 270 18.12 9.45 3.47
C HIS A 270 18.43 10.89 3.07
N THR A 271 18.05 11.33 1.87
CA THR A 271 18.32 12.68 1.40
C THR A 271 17.08 13.57 1.51
N LEU A 272 15.96 13.14 0.94
CA LEU A 272 14.74 13.96 0.90
C LEU A 272 13.94 13.92 2.22
N LYS A 273 14.20 12.93 3.09
CA LYS A 273 13.38 12.67 4.29
C LYS A 273 11.88 12.59 3.97
N LYS A 274 11.58 12.12 2.77
CA LYS A 274 10.23 11.95 2.25
C LYS A 274 10.22 10.75 1.31
N VAL A 275 9.37 9.76 1.57
CA VAL A 275 9.38 8.49 0.86
C VAL A 275 8.01 8.14 0.28
N HIS A 276 8.01 7.52 -0.88
CA HIS A 276 6.85 6.85 -1.45
C HIS A 276 6.56 5.58 -0.64
N ALA A 277 5.54 5.63 0.21
CA ALA A 277 5.25 4.57 1.18
C ALA A 277 4.33 3.44 0.65
N ASP A 278 4.22 3.30 -0.67
CA ASP A 278 3.47 2.22 -1.33
C ASP A 278 4.33 1.52 -2.40
N PRO A 279 5.33 0.72 -2.02
CA PRO A 279 6.20 -0.04 -2.92
C PRO A 279 5.42 -1.22 -3.53
N HIS A 280 4.52 -0.91 -4.45
CA HIS A 280 3.67 -1.88 -5.14
C HIS A 280 4.09 -2.01 -6.61
N PRO A 281 4.18 -3.23 -7.18
CA PRO A 281 4.67 -3.42 -8.56
C PRO A 281 3.81 -2.71 -9.62
N GLY A 282 2.54 -2.40 -9.32
CA GLY A 282 1.66 -1.60 -10.20
C GLY A 282 2.04 -0.14 -10.33
N ASN A 283 2.90 0.39 -9.45
CA ASN A 283 3.39 1.78 -9.49
C ASN A 283 4.65 1.93 -10.34
N PHE A 284 5.14 0.82 -10.91
CA PHE A 284 6.36 0.77 -11.72
C PHE A 284 6.11 0.11 -13.07
N LEU A 285 6.74 0.66 -14.11
CA LEU A 285 6.82 0.02 -15.42
C LEU A 285 8.29 -0.25 -15.76
N VAL A 286 8.51 -1.21 -16.65
CA VAL A 286 9.80 -1.44 -17.30
C VAL A 286 9.65 -1.06 -18.78
N SER A 287 10.47 -0.11 -19.25
CA SER A 287 10.43 0.33 -20.64
C SER A 287 11.01 -0.73 -21.59
N PRO A 288 10.77 -0.60 -22.91
CA PRO A 288 11.42 -1.47 -23.91
C PRO A 288 12.96 -1.44 -23.87
N GLU A 289 13.55 -0.36 -23.35
CA GLU A 289 15.00 -0.17 -23.18
C GLU A 289 15.51 -0.70 -21.83
N ASN A 290 14.66 -1.43 -21.09
CA ASN A 290 14.95 -1.95 -19.75
C ASN A 290 15.29 -0.85 -18.72
N GLU A 291 14.58 0.28 -18.78
CA GLU A 291 14.64 1.33 -17.77
C GLU A 291 13.44 1.24 -16.83
N LEU A 292 13.66 1.50 -15.54
CA LEU A 292 12.58 1.56 -14.55
C LEU A 292 11.81 2.88 -14.69
N ILE A 293 10.48 2.83 -14.66
CA ILE A 293 9.62 4.02 -14.73
C ILE A 293 8.71 4.04 -13.50
N VAL A 294 8.68 5.15 -12.76
CA VAL A 294 7.75 5.35 -11.62
C VAL A 294 6.60 6.23 -12.08
N ILE A 295 5.36 5.73 -11.94
CA ILE A 295 4.16 6.36 -12.52
C ILE A 295 3.14 6.88 -11.50
N ASP A 296 3.32 6.62 -10.21
CA ASP A 296 2.40 7.04 -9.15
C ASP A 296 3.14 7.57 -7.92
N PHE A 297 2.68 8.67 -7.35
CA PHE A 297 3.21 9.29 -6.13
C PHE A 297 2.11 9.68 -5.13
N GLY A 298 0.97 9.00 -5.20
CA GLY A 298 -0.19 9.28 -4.34
C GLY A 298 -0.01 8.98 -2.85
N CYS A 299 1.11 8.37 -2.45
CA CYS A 299 1.37 7.97 -1.07
C CYS A 299 2.74 8.44 -0.58
N MET A 300 3.00 9.75 -0.57
CA MET A 300 4.25 10.31 -0.06
C MET A 300 4.19 10.54 1.45
N LYS A 301 5.23 10.15 2.18
CA LYS A 301 5.33 10.31 3.65
C LYS A 301 6.59 11.06 4.03
N THR A 302 6.43 12.10 4.83
CA THR A 302 7.55 12.82 5.45
C THR A 302 8.08 12.00 6.62
N ILE A 303 9.40 11.92 6.72
CA ILE A 303 10.13 11.23 7.79
C ILE A 303 10.71 12.32 8.71
N PRO A 304 10.11 12.56 9.88
CA PRO A 304 10.63 13.58 10.79
C PRO A 304 11.95 13.12 11.42
N MET A 305 12.80 14.08 11.78
CA MET A 305 14.16 13.78 12.27
C MET A 305 14.19 13.11 13.64
N ASP A 306 13.21 13.39 14.48
CA ASP A 306 13.01 12.75 15.79
C ASP A 306 12.66 11.26 15.67
N PHE A 307 12.10 10.85 14.52
CA PHE A 307 11.93 9.43 14.17
C PHE A 307 13.13 8.88 13.37
N TYR A 308 13.64 9.64 12.39
CA TYR A 308 14.67 9.18 11.48
C TYR A 308 15.95 8.75 12.24
N THR A 309 16.43 9.61 13.16
CA THR A 309 17.69 9.36 13.86
C THR A 309 17.64 8.08 14.69
N PRO A 310 16.73 7.87 15.65
CA PRO A 310 16.70 6.65 16.44
C PRO A 310 16.40 5.40 15.60
N TYR A 311 15.63 5.52 14.51
CA TYR A 311 15.31 4.38 13.65
C TYR A 311 16.55 3.83 12.92
N PHE A 312 17.37 4.72 12.32
CA PHE A 312 18.56 4.30 11.60
C PHE A 312 19.76 4.01 12.53
N GLU A 313 19.79 4.60 13.73
CA GLU A 313 20.71 4.15 14.76
C GLU A 313 20.40 2.73 15.25
N LEU A 314 19.11 2.40 15.43
CA LEU A 314 18.69 1.05 15.82
C LEU A 314 19.07 -0.01 14.78
N ALA A 315 19.20 0.36 13.50
CA ALA A 315 19.62 -0.55 12.43
C ALA A 315 21.13 -0.85 12.40
N LYS A 316 21.95 -0.11 13.17
CA LYS A 316 23.39 -0.28 13.20
C LYS A 316 23.79 -1.50 14.05
N PRO A 317 24.81 -2.30 13.61
CA PRO A 317 25.28 -3.45 14.37
C PRO A 317 25.68 -3.10 15.81
N GLU A 318 26.29 -1.93 16.01
CA GLU A 318 26.74 -1.46 17.34
C GLU A 318 25.55 -1.29 18.29
N CYS A 319 24.41 -0.79 17.79
CA CYS A 319 23.19 -0.64 18.58
C CYS A 319 22.50 -1.98 18.84
N ILE A 320 22.38 -2.82 17.82
CA ILE A 320 21.74 -4.15 17.94
C ILE A 320 22.50 -5.02 18.96
N ASN A 321 23.83 -4.93 19.00
CA ASN A 321 24.68 -5.75 19.88
C ASN A 321 24.87 -5.15 21.29
N ASP A 322 24.44 -3.91 21.54
CA ASP A 322 24.44 -3.29 22.86
C ASP A 322 23.03 -3.33 23.48
N PRO A 323 22.77 -4.22 24.49
CA PRO A 323 21.43 -4.39 25.04
C PRO A 323 20.82 -3.12 25.65
N LEU A 324 21.66 -2.25 26.24
CA LEU A 324 21.17 -1.02 26.87
C LEU A 324 20.81 0.04 25.82
N LEU A 325 21.69 0.25 24.85
CA LEU A 325 21.44 1.18 23.75
C LEU A 325 20.26 0.71 22.90
N PHE A 326 20.17 -0.58 22.63
CA PHE A 326 19.06 -1.19 21.87
C PHE A 326 17.72 -0.92 22.58
N GLU A 327 17.65 -1.21 23.89
CA GLU A 327 16.44 -0.98 24.68
C GLU A 327 16.05 0.49 24.72
N GLN A 328 17.01 1.40 24.91
CA GLN A 328 16.78 2.84 24.87
C GLN A 328 16.13 3.27 23.54
N LYS A 329 16.65 2.78 22.39
CA LYS A 329 16.09 3.10 21.07
C LYS A 329 14.71 2.53 20.85
N LEU A 330 14.40 1.36 21.43
CA LEU A 330 13.05 0.80 21.39
C LEU A 330 12.05 1.70 22.15
N TYR A 331 12.44 2.33 23.26
CA TYR A 331 11.59 3.32 23.95
C TYR A 331 11.43 4.61 23.12
N GLU A 332 12.52 5.14 22.55
CA GLU A 332 12.48 6.34 21.69
C GLU A 332 11.53 6.17 20.49
N LEU A 333 11.42 4.94 19.96
CA LEU A 333 10.54 4.60 18.84
C LEU A 333 9.13 4.15 19.24
N GLU A 334 8.76 4.26 20.52
CA GLU A 334 7.46 3.81 21.07
C GLU A 334 7.21 2.30 20.89
N ILE A 335 8.27 1.50 20.71
CA ILE A 335 8.17 0.04 20.61
C ILE A 335 8.00 -0.57 22.01
N LEU A 336 8.82 -0.15 22.98
CA LEU A 336 8.63 -0.40 24.39
C LEU A 336 7.95 0.80 25.04
N ARG A 337 7.16 0.57 26.08
CA ARG A 337 6.37 1.57 26.76
C ARG A 337 6.62 1.51 28.26
N GLU A 338 6.47 2.63 28.95
CA GLU A 338 6.64 2.71 30.41
C GLU A 338 5.59 1.89 31.20
N ASP A 339 4.42 1.65 30.60
CA ASP A 339 3.33 0.87 31.18
C ASP A 339 3.36 -0.63 30.79
N ASP A 340 4.40 -1.08 30.11
CA ASP A 340 4.57 -2.48 29.77
C ASP A 340 4.91 -3.32 31.02
N SER A 341 4.35 -4.51 31.12
CA SER A 341 4.75 -5.50 32.12
C SER A 341 6.16 -6.05 31.82
N GLU A 342 6.81 -6.62 32.84
CA GLU A 342 8.11 -7.29 32.68
C GLU A 342 8.10 -8.36 31.58
N GLU A 343 7.00 -9.10 31.45
CA GLU A 343 6.79 -10.12 30.43
C GLU A 343 6.72 -9.49 29.04
N GLU A 344 5.99 -8.39 28.87
CA GLU A 344 5.88 -7.64 27.62
C GLU A 344 7.22 -7.04 27.22
N LEU A 345 7.95 -6.40 28.14
CA LEU A 345 9.28 -5.86 27.90
C LEU A 345 10.23 -6.94 27.38
N HIS A 346 10.29 -8.08 28.05
CA HIS A 346 11.14 -9.20 27.64
C HIS A 346 10.73 -9.73 26.26
N PHE A 347 9.45 -9.94 26.03
CA PHE A 347 8.91 -10.48 24.77
C PHE A 347 9.19 -9.55 23.59
N PHE A 348 8.82 -8.27 23.71
CA PHE A 348 9.00 -7.32 22.59
C PHE A 348 10.45 -6.99 22.34
N ARG A 349 11.30 -6.91 23.35
CA ARG A 349 12.75 -6.77 23.18
C ARG A 349 13.33 -7.92 22.37
N ALA A 350 13.02 -9.16 22.74
CA ALA A 350 13.50 -10.34 22.04
C ALA A 350 12.97 -10.42 20.61
N MET A 351 11.68 -10.15 20.42
CA MET A 351 11.03 -10.14 19.09
C MET A 351 11.68 -9.11 18.16
N PHE A 352 11.83 -7.87 18.62
CA PHE A 352 12.39 -6.80 17.79
C PHE A 352 13.89 -7.00 17.54
N HIS A 353 14.64 -7.56 18.49
CA HIS A 353 16.03 -7.93 18.28
C HIS A 353 16.16 -8.97 17.16
N GLU A 354 15.37 -10.05 17.20
CA GLU A 354 15.38 -11.09 16.17
C GLU A 354 14.96 -10.54 14.80
N MET A 355 13.89 -9.72 14.76
CA MET A 355 13.42 -9.09 13.53
C MET A 355 14.47 -8.15 12.93
N LEU A 356 15.02 -7.24 13.72
CA LEU A 356 15.95 -6.23 13.22
C LEU A 356 17.29 -6.87 12.83
N SER A 357 17.81 -7.84 13.59
CA SER A 357 19.02 -8.60 13.21
C SER A 357 18.90 -9.27 11.84
N LEU A 358 17.68 -9.61 11.40
CA LEU A 358 17.43 -10.15 10.07
C LEU A 358 17.21 -9.06 9.03
N PHE A 359 16.29 -8.12 9.30
CA PHE A 359 15.87 -7.11 8.33
C PHE A 359 16.96 -6.09 7.98
N THR A 360 17.92 -5.87 8.88
CA THR A 360 19.00 -4.90 8.64
C THR A 360 20.22 -5.51 7.97
N GLN A 361 20.26 -6.83 7.74
CA GLN A 361 21.42 -7.50 7.10
C GLN A 361 21.89 -6.81 5.82
N PRO A 362 20.99 -6.38 4.89
CA PRO A 362 21.46 -5.67 3.71
C PRO A 362 22.30 -4.42 4.01
N PHE A 363 22.00 -3.69 5.09
CA PHE A 363 22.74 -2.47 5.45
C PHE A 363 24.13 -2.74 6.06
N HIS A 364 24.44 -4.00 6.39
CA HIS A 364 25.73 -4.38 6.97
C HIS A 364 26.76 -4.80 5.93
N GLU A 365 26.33 -4.96 4.67
CA GLU A 365 27.17 -5.39 3.56
C GLU A 365 27.45 -4.24 2.59
N GLU A 366 28.47 -4.37 1.73
CA GLU A 366 28.72 -3.43 0.64
C GLU A 366 27.81 -3.69 -0.55
N GLU A 367 27.56 -4.95 -0.84
CA GLU A 367 26.65 -5.45 -1.86
C GLU A 367 25.76 -6.53 -1.26
N PHE A 368 24.49 -6.60 -1.67
CA PHE A 368 23.55 -7.60 -1.15
C PHE A 368 22.84 -8.34 -2.29
N ASP A 369 22.63 -9.65 -2.11
CA ASP A 369 21.87 -10.51 -3.02
C ASP A 369 20.41 -10.62 -2.56
N PHE A 370 19.54 -9.82 -3.16
CA PHE A 370 18.10 -9.89 -2.87
C PHE A 370 17.40 -11.07 -3.58
N SER A 371 18.10 -11.87 -4.39
CA SER A 371 17.53 -13.09 -4.97
C SER A 371 17.63 -14.30 -4.04
N ASP A 372 18.27 -14.15 -2.88
CA ASP A 372 18.49 -15.24 -1.91
C ASP A 372 17.19 -15.73 -1.28
N ASP A 373 16.67 -16.87 -1.76
CA ASP A 373 15.47 -17.51 -1.23
C ASP A 373 15.63 -17.93 0.25
N ILE A 374 16.87 -18.14 0.74
CA ILE A 374 17.12 -18.50 2.15
C ILE A 374 16.88 -17.29 3.05
N PHE A 375 17.34 -16.11 2.65
CA PHE A 375 17.09 -14.86 3.37
C PHE A 375 15.60 -14.57 3.47
N PHE A 376 14.86 -14.64 2.35
CA PHE A 376 13.43 -14.44 2.33
C PHE A 376 12.64 -15.53 3.04
N GLY A 377 13.12 -16.77 3.01
CA GLY A 377 12.58 -17.87 3.80
C GLY A 377 12.65 -17.58 5.30
N LYS A 378 13.78 -17.10 5.81
CA LYS A 378 13.94 -16.69 7.21
C LYS A 378 12.97 -15.56 7.61
N ILE A 379 12.79 -14.57 6.75
CA ILE A 379 11.81 -13.47 6.97
C ILE A 379 10.38 -14.04 7.09
N SER A 380 10.00 -14.95 6.19
CA SER A 380 8.68 -15.60 6.18
C SER A 380 8.45 -16.45 7.43
N ASP A 381 9.47 -17.23 7.84
CA ASP A 381 9.42 -18.10 9.01
C ASP A 381 9.29 -17.27 10.30
N LEU A 382 10.06 -16.18 10.40
CA LEU A 382 10.00 -15.25 11.51
C LEU A 382 8.61 -14.60 11.63
N GLY A 383 8.05 -14.13 10.52
CA GLY A 383 6.69 -13.62 10.46
C GLY A 383 5.66 -14.67 10.92
N SER A 384 5.81 -15.91 10.44
CA SER A 384 4.94 -17.03 10.80
C SER A 384 5.05 -17.42 12.27
N LYS A 385 6.27 -17.38 12.85
CA LYS A 385 6.54 -17.64 14.28
C LYS A 385 5.75 -16.69 15.16
N TYR A 386 5.85 -15.38 14.91
CA TYR A 386 5.18 -14.38 15.73
C TYR A 386 3.68 -14.30 15.48
N MET A 387 3.20 -14.50 14.26
CA MET A 387 1.75 -14.58 13.98
C MET A 387 1.05 -15.73 14.72
N LYS A 388 1.74 -16.84 14.95
CA LYS A 388 1.22 -18.00 15.68
C LYS A 388 1.38 -17.89 17.20
N SER A 389 2.16 -16.92 17.69
CA SER A 389 2.41 -16.75 19.11
C SER A 389 1.10 -16.49 19.87
N SER A 390 0.84 -17.28 20.90
CA SER A 390 -0.26 -17.06 21.83
C SER A 390 -0.03 -15.84 22.73
N GLU A 391 1.24 -15.52 23.01
CA GLU A 391 1.67 -14.38 23.80
C GLU A 391 1.30 -13.07 23.08
N LEU A 392 1.70 -12.91 21.82
CA LEU A 392 1.36 -11.72 21.03
C LEU A 392 -0.15 -11.46 20.90
N LYS A 393 -0.96 -12.54 20.88
CA LYS A 393 -2.44 -12.42 20.84
C LYS A 393 -3.05 -11.84 22.11
N ASN A 394 -2.37 -11.99 23.25
CA ASN A 394 -2.83 -11.53 24.56
C ASN A 394 -2.23 -10.16 24.93
N MET A 395 -1.15 -9.76 24.28
CA MET A 395 -0.46 -8.50 24.47
C MET A 395 -0.99 -7.42 23.49
N ASN A 396 -0.73 -6.17 23.81
CA ASN A 396 -0.97 -5.08 22.85
C ASN A 396 0.15 -5.07 21.78
N GLY A 397 -0.09 -5.77 20.67
CA GLY A 397 0.88 -5.96 19.58
C GLY A 397 1.08 -4.76 18.66
N ASN A 398 0.33 -3.66 18.86
CA ASN A 398 0.49 -2.46 18.05
C ASN A 398 1.61 -1.60 18.63
N ARG A 399 2.83 -1.86 18.20
CA ARG A 399 4.07 -1.25 18.69
C ARG A 399 4.69 -0.32 17.67
N GLY A 400 5.38 0.70 18.19
CA GLY A 400 6.05 1.71 17.40
C GLY A 400 5.15 2.87 17.00
N SER A 401 5.79 3.99 16.63
CA SER A 401 5.09 5.17 16.12
C SER A 401 4.45 4.90 14.76
N LYS A 402 3.56 5.78 14.32
CA LYS A 402 3.00 5.71 12.95
C LYS A 402 4.08 5.69 11.86
N HIS A 403 5.20 6.38 12.08
CA HIS A 403 6.32 6.44 11.14
C HIS A 403 7.04 5.10 11.04
N PHE A 404 7.18 4.40 12.18
CA PHE A 404 7.76 3.05 12.24
C PHE A 404 6.99 2.08 11.34
N ILE A 405 5.66 2.08 11.44
CA ILE A 405 4.81 1.20 10.62
C ILE A 405 5.00 1.46 9.13
N TYR A 406 5.05 2.74 8.72
CA TYR A 406 5.22 3.10 7.30
C TYR A 406 6.58 2.73 6.74
N ILE A 407 7.63 3.03 7.49
CA ILE A 407 9.01 2.79 7.01
C ILE A 407 9.28 1.29 6.92
N ASN A 408 8.88 0.51 7.92
CA ASN A 408 9.01 -0.95 7.85
C ASN A 408 8.23 -1.56 6.70
N ARG A 409 7.00 -1.09 6.47
CA ARG A 409 6.21 -1.53 5.31
C ARG A 409 6.88 -1.16 3.99
N THR A 410 7.48 0.03 3.92
CA THR A 410 8.24 0.47 2.73
C THR A 410 9.44 -0.45 2.49
N PHE A 411 10.25 -0.74 3.51
CA PHE A 411 11.37 -1.65 3.36
C PHE A 411 10.94 -3.07 3.01
N PHE A 412 9.91 -3.59 3.67
CA PHE A 412 9.40 -4.92 3.37
C PHE A 412 8.90 -5.03 1.92
N GLY A 413 8.15 -4.03 1.45
CA GLY A 413 7.67 -3.99 0.07
C GLY A 413 8.81 -3.82 -0.93
N LEU A 414 9.80 -2.96 -0.62
CA LEU A 414 11.01 -2.78 -1.43
C LEU A 414 11.79 -4.09 -1.58
N TYR A 415 12.04 -4.79 -0.47
CA TYR A 415 12.76 -6.07 -0.50
C TYR A 415 12.03 -7.11 -1.34
N ASN A 416 10.71 -7.19 -1.23
CA ASN A 416 9.91 -8.09 -2.08
C ASN A 416 10.03 -7.74 -3.57
N LEU A 417 9.96 -6.46 -3.94
CA LEU A 417 10.14 -6.04 -5.34
C LEU A 417 11.53 -6.38 -5.86
N MET A 418 12.57 -6.21 -5.05
CA MET A 418 13.94 -6.54 -5.41
C MET A 418 14.15 -8.05 -5.52
N HIS A 419 13.48 -8.83 -4.66
CA HIS A 419 13.46 -10.29 -4.75
C HIS A 419 12.74 -10.78 -6.02
N ASP A 420 11.58 -10.20 -6.35
CA ASP A 420 10.85 -10.52 -7.57
C ASP A 420 11.66 -10.20 -8.83
N LEU A 421 12.43 -9.11 -8.81
CA LEU A 421 13.40 -8.75 -9.85
C LEU A 421 14.62 -9.67 -9.90
N LYS A 422 14.85 -10.52 -8.88
CA LYS A 422 16.07 -11.34 -8.75
C LYS A 422 17.35 -10.52 -8.77
N GLY A 423 17.34 -9.36 -8.10
CA GLY A 423 18.50 -8.46 -8.01
C GLY A 423 19.63 -9.07 -7.19
N LYS A 424 20.81 -9.18 -7.79
CA LYS A 424 22.06 -9.63 -7.17
C LYS A 424 23.08 -8.50 -7.21
N GLU A 425 24.09 -8.59 -6.32
CA GLU A 425 25.21 -7.62 -6.32
C GLU A 425 24.70 -6.15 -6.24
N ILE A 426 23.64 -5.93 -5.47
CA ILE A 426 23.06 -4.60 -5.31
C ILE A 426 23.91 -3.79 -4.35
N LYS A 427 24.43 -2.66 -4.82
CA LYS A 427 25.33 -1.79 -4.06
C LYS A 427 24.58 -1.04 -2.96
N ILE A 428 24.90 -1.35 -1.73
CA ILE A 428 24.28 -0.79 -0.51
C ILE A 428 25.11 0.38 0.03
N ASN A 429 26.42 0.36 -0.19
CA ASN A 429 27.43 1.19 0.45
C ASN A 429 27.18 2.71 0.38
N ASN A 430 26.47 3.19 -0.64
CA ASN A 430 26.13 4.61 -0.77
C ASN A 430 25.34 5.16 0.43
N TYR A 431 24.73 4.28 1.21
CA TYR A 431 23.82 4.60 2.32
C TYR A 431 24.20 3.92 3.64
N LYS A 432 25.33 3.20 3.67
CA LYS A 432 25.81 2.41 4.83
C LYS A 432 26.21 3.29 6.03
N ASN A 433 26.63 4.51 5.80
CA ASN A 433 27.21 5.42 6.81
C ASN A 433 26.27 6.61 7.16
N LEU A 434 24.97 6.46 6.94
CA LEU A 434 23.98 7.50 7.20
C LEU A 434 23.40 7.41 8.61
#